data_135df8d4d039722d35b6a96123caa637
#
_entry.id   135df8d4d039722d35b6a96123caa637
#
_cell.length_a   1.000
_cell.length_b   1.000
_cell.length_c   1.000
_cell.angle_alpha   90.00
_cell.angle_beta   90.00
_cell.angle_gamma   90.00
#
_symmetry.space_group_name_H-M   'P 1'
#
loop_
_entity.id
_entity.type
_entity.pdbx_description
1 polymer ?
#
loop_
_entity_poly.entity_id
_entity_poly.type
_entity_poly.pdbx_seq_one_letter_code
_entity_poly.pdbx_strand_id
1 'polypeptide(L)'
;MKRRIAFTAALLIGSLTHTGHADAAGGRCKQYEPLLQTYAPRRGWDIGRMSRYMFRESRCTPHVRSRTQDTGLLQINDINLQYLTRKMGRPITVEALRDPSTNIAAAALLCTFWRNAGRSCYQPWAVN
;
A
#
# COMPACT_ATOMS: atom_id res chain seq x y z
N MET A 1 -72.12 11.53 -8.64
CA MET A 1 -71.00 12.27 -8.09
C MET A 1 -69.87 11.30 -7.84
N LYS A 2 -68.81 11.35 -8.65
CA LYS A 2 -67.60 10.48 -8.53
C LYS A 2 -66.53 11.28 -7.79
N ARG A 3 -66.24 10.89 -6.55
CA ARG A 3 -65.08 11.45 -5.79
C ARG A 3 -63.79 10.79 -6.29
N ARG A 4 -62.93 11.59 -6.85
CA ARG A 4 -61.51 11.18 -7.18
C ARG A 4 -60.68 11.35 -5.93
N ILE A 5 -60.15 10.25 -5.43
CA ILE A 5 -59.16 10.25 -4.36
C ILE A 5 -57.79 10.40 -5.05
N ALA A 6 -57.13 11.52 -4.78
CA ALA A 6 -55.76 11.72 -5.23
C ALA A 6 -54.79 11.05 -4.22
N PHE A 7 -54.08 10.03 -4.66
CA PHE A 7 -52.97 9.48 -3.90
C PHE A 7 -51.73 10.32 -4.17
N THR A 8 -51.32 11.09 -3.19
CA THR A 8 -50.03 11.77 -3.22
C THR A 8 -48.99 10.78 -2.76
N ALA A 9 -48.19 10.26 -3.69
CA ALA A 9 -47.03 9.46 -3.37
C ALA A 9 -45.92 10.40 -2.89
N ALA A 10 -45.64 10.38 -1.60
CA ALA A 10 -44.47 11.04 -1.05
C ALA A 10 -43.24 10.17 -1.36
N LEU A 11 -42.41 10.62 -2.29
CA LEU A 11 -41.07 10.04 -2.51
C LEU A 11 -40.21 10.45 -1.32
N LEU A 12 -40.00 9.53 -0.40
CA LEU A 12 -38.89 9.62 0.56
C LEU A 12 -37.58 9.35 -0.16
N ILE A 13 -36.94 10.43 -0.60
CA ILE A 13 -35.54 10.36 -1.03
C ILE A 13 -34.72 10.18 0.26
N GLY A 14 -34.47 8.93 0.59
CA GLY A 14 -33.52 8.60 1.63
C GLY A 14 -32.11 9.02 1.15
N SER A 15 -31.61 10.14 1.68
CA SER A 15 -30.20 10.50 1.56
C SER A 15 -29.42 9.42 2.25
N LEU A 16 -28.87 8.48 1.50
CA LEU A 16 -27.77 7.63 1.94
C LEU A 16 -26.55 8.55 2.14
N THR A 17 -26.45 9.13 3.33
CA THR A 17 -25.19 9.65 3.80
C THR A 17 -24.30 8.45 3.97
N HIS A 18 -23.50 8.15 2.96
CA HIS A 18 -22.31 7.37 3.15
C HIS A 18 -21.42 8.22 4.05
N THR A 19 -21.56 8.03 5.35
CA THR A 19 -20.49 8.34 6.27
C THR A 19 -19.39 7.36 5.91
N GLY A 20 -18.58 7.75 4.92
CA GLY A 20 -17.30 7.12 4.70
C GLY A 20 -16.58 7.25 6.03
N HIS A 21 -16.59 6.19 6.82
CA HIS A 21 -15.56 6.01 7.80
C HIS A 21 -14.29 6.01 6.95
N ALA A 22 -13.62 7.16 6.92
CA ALA A 22 -12.25 7.19 6.51
C ALA A 22 -11.58 6.19 7.43
N ASP A 23 -11.29 5.00 6.91
CA ASP A 23 -10.54 4.01 7.63
C ASP A 23 -9.23 4.64 8.00
N ALA A 24 -9.17 5.21 9.20
CA ALA A 24 -7.95 5.77 9.77
C ALA A 24 -6.86 4.69 9.88
N ALA A 25 -7.23 3.45 9.66
CA ALA A 25 -6.41 2.27 9.83
C ALA A 25 -5.80 1.74 8.53
N GLY A 26 -6.29 2.12 7.37
CA GLY A 26 -5.79 1.61 6.08
C GLY A 26 -6.15 2.54 4.95
N GLY A 27 -5.53 2.41 3.83
CA GLY A 27 -6.00 3.01 2.61
C GLY A 27 -5.58 4.44 2.34
N ARG A 28 -4.54 4.94 2.99
CA ARG A 28 -3.97 6.24 2.61
C ARG A 28 -3.30 6.21 1.24
N CYS A 29 -2.79 5.04 0.83
CA CYS A 29 -2.21 4.81 -0.50
C CYS A 29 -3.06 3.79 -1.28
N LYS A 30 -4.38 3.97 -1.31
CA LYS A 30 -5.34 3.04 -1.92
C LYS A 30 -5.01 2.67 -3.37
N GLN A 31 -4.49 3.61 -4.14
CA GLN A 31 -4.09 3.39 -5.53
C GLN A 31 -3.03 2.29 -5.68
N TYR A 32 -2.26 2.00 -4.63
CA TYR A 32 -1.21 0.96 -4.64
C TYR A 32 -1.62 -0.35 -3.94
N GLU A 33 -2.79 -0.43 -3.34
CA GLU A 33 -3.26 -1.66 -2.69
C GLU A 33 -3.34 -2.86 -3.64
N PRO A 34 -3.78 -2.70 -4.90
CA PRO A 34 -3.73 -3.81 -5.87
C PRO A 34 -2.31 -4.34 -6.11
N LEU A 35 -1.29 -3.47 -6.15
CA LEU A 35 0.10 -3.89 -6.27
C LEU A 35 0.59 -4.56 -4.99
N LEU A 36 0.23 -4.05 -3.82
CA LEU A 36 0.53 -4.69 -2.54
C LEU A 36 -0.05 -6.11 -2.49
N GLN A 37 -1.27 -6.30 -2.98
CA GLN A 37 -1.91 -7.61 -3.07
C GLN A 37 -1.20 -8.53 -4.06
N THR A 38 -0.83 -8.01 -5.24
CA THR A 38 -0.15 -8.77 -6.31
C THR A 38 1.20 -9.30 -5.87
N TYR A 39 1.97 -8.50 -5.17
CA TYR A 39 3.33 -8.83 -4.72
C TYR A 39 3.41 -9.32 -3.29
N ALA A 40 2.28 -9.46 -2.60
CA ALA A 40 2.28 -9.98 -1.24
C ALA A 40 3.10 -11.28 -1.15
N PRO A 41 4.00 -11.40 -0.18
CA PRO A 41 4.79 -12.61 -0.02
C PRO A 41 3.89 -13.80 0.30
N ARG A 42 4.37 -15.00 0.03
CA ARG A 42 3.57 -16.24 0.15
C ARG A 42 2.83 -16.41 1.48
N ARG A 43 3.41 -15.92 2.58
CA ARG A 43 2.74 -15.91 3.89
C ARG A 43 1.86 -14.66 4.10
N GLY A 44 1.82 -13.79 3.11
CA GLY A 44 1.06 -12.55 3.15
C GLY A 44 1.62 -11.48 4.09
N TRP A 45 1.25 -10.26 3.83
CA TRP A 45 1.32 -9.12 4.74
C TRP A 45 -0.09 -8.55 4.89
N ASP A 46 -0.31 -7.80 5.92
CA ASP A 46 -1.53 -7.02 6.06
C ASP A 46 -1.46 -5.81 5.12
N ILE A 47 -2.39 -5.75 4.15
CA ILE A 47 -2.39 -4.72 3.11
C ILE A 47 -2.60 -3.33 3.72
N GLY A 48 -3.52 -3.20 4.66
CA GLY A 48 -3.78 -1.93 5.35
C GLY A 48 -2.55 -1.45 6.13
N ARG A 49 -1.83 -2.35 6.77
CA ARG A 49 -0.59 -2.05 7.48
C ARG A 49 0.51 -1.58 6.54
N MET A 50 0.70 -2.27 5.41
CA MET A 50 1.68 -1.87 4.40
C MET A 50 1.32 -0.53 3.75
N SER A 51 0.05 -0.29 3.50
CA SER A 51 -0.44 1.00 3.01
C SER A 51 -0.16 2.15 4.00
N ARG A 52 -0.28 1.92 5.31
CA ARG A 52 0.10 2.89 6.34
C ARG A 52 1.61 3.14 6.36
N TYR A 53 2.43 2.10 6.27
CA TYR A 53 3.88 2.26 6.14
C TYR A 53 4.24 3.07 4.90
N MET A 54 3.68 2.74 3.75
CA MET A 54 3.90 3.48 2.50
C MET A 54 3.57 4.96 2.65
N PHE A 55 2.46 5.29 3.31
CA PHE A 55 2.12 6.69 3.57
C PHE A 55 3.13 7.36 4.52
N ARG A 56 3.54 6.69 5.58
CA ARG A 56 4.54 7.19 6.52
C ARG A 56 5.88 7.43 5.85
N GLU A 57 6.32 6.49 5.01
CA GLU A 57 7.64 6.51 4.38
C GLU A 57 7.75 7.53 3.25
N SER A 58 6.73 7.64 2.40
CA SER A 58 6.83 8.42 1.16
C SER A 58 5.65 9.35 0.88
N ARG A 59 4.62 9.37 1.72
CA ARG A 59 3.33 10.02 1.43
C ARG A 59 2.72 9.53 0.10
N CYS A 60 2.86 8.24 -0.20
CA CYS A 60 2.42 7.62 -1.46
C CYS A 60 3.13 8.19 -2.70
N THR A 61 4.33 8.72 -2.56
CA THR A 61 5.09 9.38 -3.64
C THR A 61 6.22 8.47 -4.12
N PRO A 62 6.16 7.95 -5.38
CA PRO A 62 7.12 6.96 -5.85
C PRO A 62 8.55 7.48 -6.06
N HIS A 63 8.72 8.80 -6.25
CA HIS A 63 10.01 9.39 -6.57
C HIS A 63 10.82 9.85 -5.35
N VAL A 64 10.26 9.75 -4.14
CA VAL A 64 10.94 10.22 -2.93
C VAL A 64 12.24 9.47 -2.71
N ARG A 65 13.30 10.23 -2.44
CA ARG A 65 14.57 9.72 -1.98
C ARG A 65 14.98 10.46 -0.73
N SER A 66 15.29 9.73 0.32
CA SER A 66 15.71 10.29 1.60
C SER A 66 17.22 10.58 1.62
N ARG A 67 17.65 11.36 2.62
CA ARG A 67 19.08 11.61 2.88
C ARG A 67 19.82 10.36 3.33
N THR A 68 19.11 9.38 3.88
CA THR A 68 19.64 8.09 4.32
C THR A 68 19.67 7.04 3.22
N GLN A 69 19.48 7.47 1.96
CA GLN A 69 19.58 6.62 0.75
C GLN A 69 18.46 5.58 0.65
N ASP A 70 17.25 5.98 1.04
CA ASP A 70 16.04 5.18 0.89
C ASP A 70 15.22 5.72 -0.28
N THR A 71 14.65 4.85 -1.12
CA THR A 71 13.99 5.24 -2.36
C THR A 71 12.58 4.66 -2.47
N GLY A 72 11.66 5.50 -2.93
CA GLY A 72 10.35 5.12 -3.44
C GLY A 72 9.29 4.92 -2.38
N LEU A 73 8.21 4.27 -2.76
CA LEU A 73 6.99 4.14 -1.96
C LEU A 73 7.23 3.59 -0.56
N LEU A 74 8.04 2.54 -0.43
CA LEU A 74 8.36 1.88 0.83
C LEU A 74 9.80 2.14 1.30
N GLN A 75 10.43 3.17 0.76
CA GLN A 75 11.74 3.66 1.18
C GLN A 75 12.77 2.52 1.32
N ILE A 76 13.04 1.86 0.20
CA ILE A 76 14.02 0.77 0.14
C ILE A 76 15.43 1.36 0.18
N ASN A 77 16.23 0.94 1.15
CA ASN A 77 17.59 1.41 1.33
C ASN A 77 18.57 0.79 0.31
N ASP A 78 19.54 1.59 -0.12
CA ASP A 78 20.56 1.19 -1.11
C ASP A 78 21.38 -0.04 -0.68
N ILE A 79 21.53 -0.30 0.61
CA ILE A 79 22.21 -1.51 1.11
C ILE A 79 21.59 -2.81 0.59
N ASN A 80 20.34 -2.76 0.17
CA ASN A 80 19.59 -3.91 -0.32
C ASN A 80 19.74 -4.13 -1.83
N LEU A 81 20.30 -3.18 -2.59
CA LEU A 81 20.28 -3.22 -4.06
C LEU A 81 20.95 -4.48 -4.63
N GLN A 82 22.07 -4.89 -4.07
CA GLN A 82 22.79 -6.09 -4.54
C GLN A 82 21.96 -7.36 -4.27
N TYR A 83 21.37 -7.47 -3.09
CA TYR A 83 20.50 -8.59 -2.74
C TYR A 83 19.29 -8.66 -3.67
N LEU A 84 18.63 -7.52 -3.87
CA LEU A 84 17.45 -7.42 -4.73
C LEU A 84 17.77 -7.74 -6.18
N THR A 85 18.89 -7.25 -6.70
CA THR A 85 19.38 -7.57 -8.06
C THR A 85 19.53 -9.08 -8.25
N ARG A 86 20.16 -9.76 -7.30
CA ARG A 86 20.29 -11.23 -7.37
C ARG A 86 18.95 -11.94 -7.30
N LYS A 87 18.04 -11.50 -6.42
CA LYS A 87 16.75 -12.16 -6.22
C LYS A 87 15.77 -11.90 -7.37
N MET A 88 15.81 -10.74 -7.96
CA MET A 88 14.90 -10.36 -9.05
C MET A 88 15.46 -10.73 -10.44
N GLY A 89 16.73 -11.17 -10.52
CA GLY A 89 17.36 -11.58 -11.78
C GLY A 89 17.54 -10.44 -12.79
N ARG A 90 17.55 -9.20 -12.33
CA ARG A 90 17.75 -8.00 -13.15
C ARG A 90 18.34 -6.88 -12.30
N PRO A 91 19.05 -5.90 -12.90
CA PRO A 91 19.59 -4.78 -12.15
C PRO A 91 18.49 -4.02 -11.40
N ILE A 92 18.66 -3.90 -10.09
CA ILE A 92 17.82 -3.05 -9.25
C ILE A 92 18.67 -1.86 -8.82
N THR A 93 18.31 -0.72 -9.38
CA THR A 93 18.99 0.57 -9.16
C THR A 93 18.07 1.51 -8.39
N VAL A 94 18.59 2.64 -7.96
CA VAL A 94 17.77 3.73 -7.40
C VAL A 94 16.64 4.11 -8.35
N GLU A 95 16.94 4.23 -9.65
CA GLU A 95 15.92 4.57 -10.65
C GLU A 95 14.85 3.48 -10.78
N ALA A 96 15.26 2.20 -10.77
CA ALA A 96 14.32 1.08 -10.81
C ALA A 96 13.37 1.08 -9.59
N LEU A 97 13.86 1.48 -8.42
CA LEU A 97 13.05 1.57 -7.20
C LEU A 97 12.01 2.71 -7.21
N ARG A 98 12.08 3.63 -8.15
CA ARG A 98 11.06 4.66 -8.34
C ARG A 98 9.82 4.15 -9.07
N ASP A 99 9.93 3.02 -9.73
CA ASP A 99 8.77 2.31 -10.28
C ASP A 99 7.97 1.66 -9.13
N PRO A 100 6.66 1.96 -9.00
CA PRO A 100 5.83 1.41 -7.92
C PRO A 100 5.84 -0.12 -7.84
N SER A 101 5.73 -0.79 -8.97
CA SER A 101 5.71 -2.26 -9.05
C SER A 101 7.04 -2.86 -8.56
N THR A 102 8.16 -2.31 -9.01
CA THR A 102 9.49 -2.73 -8.59
C THR A 102 9.72 -2.48 -7.10
N ASN A 103 9.31 -1.33 -6.59
CA ASN A 103 9.47 -0.98 -5.18
C ASN A 103 8.70 -1.93 -4.26
N ILE A 104 7.44 -2.22 -4.60
CA ILE A 104 6.59 -3.12 -3.82
C ILE A 104 7.08 -4.57 -3.93
N ALA A 105 7.52 -5.01 -5.11
CA ALA A 105 8.13 -6.34 -5.28
C ALA A 105 9.42 -6.49 -4.43
N ALA A 106 10.25 -5.46 -4.39
CA ALA A 106 11.44 -5.40 -3.54
C ALA A 106 11.07 -5.51 -2.05
N ALA A 107 10.05 -4.78 -1.61
CA ALA A 107 9.54 -4.86 -0.25
C ALA A 107 9.06 -6.28 0.12
N ALA A 108 8.39 -6.97 -0.80
CA ALA A 108 7.95 -8.36 -0.60
C ALA A 108 9.14 -9.31 -0.41
N LEU A 109 10.22 -9.14 -1.17
CA LEU A 109 11.45 -9.92 -1.00
C LEU A 109 12.12 -9.65 0.34
N LEU A 110 12.17 -8.41 0.78
CA LEU A 110 12.71 -8.06 2.10
C LEU A 110 11.85 -8.64 3.24
N CYS A 111 10.53 -8.62 3.09
CA CYS A 111 9.64 -9.30 4.02
C CYS A 111 9.98 -10.79 4.15
N THR A 112 10.15 -11.48 3.03
CA THR A 112 10.54 -12.90 3.01
C THR A 112 11.91 -13.12 3.64
N PHE A 113 12.88 -12.27 3.34
CA PHE A 113 14.22 -12.32 3.93
C PHE A 113 14.17 -12.28 5.47
N TRP A 114 13.45 -11.31 6.03
CA TRP A 114 13.36 -11.15 7.47
C TRP A 114 12.61 -12.29 8.14
N ARG A 115 11.56 -12.81 7.52
CA ARG A 115 10.86 -14.00 8.01
C ARG A 115 11.76 -15.23 8.05
N ASN A 116 12.54 -15.45 7.02
CA ASN A 116 13.49 -16.55 6.96
C ASN A 116 14.60 -16.42 8.01
N ALA A 117 14.90 -15.18 8.42
CA ALA A 117 15.81 -14.89 9.54
C ALA A 117 15.12 -14.98 10.92
N GLY A 118 13.87 -15.47 11.00
CA GLY A 118 13.13 -15.60 12.26
C GLY A 118 12.61 -14.27 12.82
N ARG A 119 12.52 -13.23 12.00
CA ARG A 119 12.06 -11.90 12.39
C ARG A 119 10.74 -11.52 11.75
N SER A 120 10.19 -10.38 12.18
CA SER A 120 8.97 -9.84 11.59
C SER A 120 9.18 -9.47 10.12
N CYS A 121 8.20 -9.76 9.27
CA CYS A 121 8.09 -9.26 7.91
C CYS A 121 8.23 -7.73 7.83
N TYR A 122 7.78 -7.04 8.85
CA TYR A 122 7.76 -5.58 8.90
C TYR A 122 9.05 -4.96 9.45
N GLN A 123 10.07 -5.78 9.71
CA GLN A 123 11.33 -5.33 10.30
C GLN A 123 11.94 -4.09 9.61
N PRO A 124 11.93 -3.97 8.26
CA PRO A 124 12.47 -2.78 7.59
C PRO A 124 11.76 -1.48 7.95
N TRP A 125 10.49 -1.58 8.34
CA TRP A 125 9.62 -0.43 8.62
C TRP A 125 9.26 -0.29 10.10
N ALA A 126 9.82 -1.13 10.94
CA ALA A 126 9.62 -1.01 12.39
C ALA A 126 10.24 0.30 12.88
N VAL A 127 9.48 1.05 13.68
CA VAL A 127 10.01 2.22 14.39
C VAL A 127 10.68 1.69 15.67
N ASN A 128 11.93 2.08 15.87
CA ASN A 128 12.63 1.85 17.13
C ASN A 128 12.15 2.86 18.17
#